data_c6798cd14e411820e7f7dc71264701b5
#
_entry.id   c6798cd14e411820e7f7dc71264701b5
#
_cell.length_a   1.000
_cell.length_b   1.000
_cell.length_c   1.000
_cell.angle_alpha   90.00
_cell.angle_beta   90.00
_cell.angle_gamma   90.00
#
_symmetry.space_group_name_H-M   'P 1'
#
loop_
_entity.id
_entity.type
_entity.pdbx_description
1 polymer ?
#
loop_
_entity_poly.entity_id
_entity_poly.type
_entity_poly.pdbx_seq_one_letter_code
_entity_poly.pdbx_strand_id
1 'polypeptide(L)'
;IIAAGGTTAHQSRFDAERMHSHYIAPPLAISCFVARIDGRIIGFQALERADPDWRGEGKLPDDWAVIATFVGEGHRGLGIGRGLFALTLAAARAAEVVAIDATIRADNALGLGYYAQMGFADHAVISDVPLRDGTRIDRVQKVIWL
;
A
#
# COMPACT_ATOMS: atom_id res chain seq x y z
N ILE A 1 -2.36 -14.00 -1.40
CA ILE A 1 -2.41 -12.76 -2.22
C ILE A 1 -1.33 -12.83 -3.30
N ILE A 2 -0.02 -12.84 -2.95
CA ILE A 2 1.06 -12.85 -3.95
C ILE A 2 0.98 -14.07 -4.88
N ALA A 3 0.70 -15.26 -4.35
CA ALA A 3 0.61 -16.49 -5.13
C ALA A 3 -0.61 -16.52 -6.09
N ALA A 4 -1.65 -15.73 -5.81
CA ALA A 4 -2.82 -15.60 -6.69
C ALA A 4 -2.57 -14.62 -7.85
N GLY A 5 -1.55 -13.76 -7.74
CA GLY A 5 -1.20 -12.77 -8.76
C GLY A 5 -2.19 -11.60 -8.89
N GLY A 6 -1.89 -10.67 -9.78
CA GLY A 6 -2.81 -9.60 -10.23
C GLY A 6 -3.13 -8.48 -9.24
N THR A 7 -2.83 -8.63 -7.95
CA THR A 7 -3.23 -7.66 -6.91
C THR A 7 -2.06 -6.94 -6.24
N THR A 8 -0.83 -7.27 -6.59
CA THR A 8 0.38 -6.66 -6.02
C THR A 8 1.50 -6.65 -7.06
N ALA A 9 2.43 -5.72 -6.93
CA ALA A 9 3.66 -5.71 -7.72
C ALA A 9 4.65 -6.81 -7.29
N HIS A 10 4.45 -7.42 -6.12
CA HIS A 10 5.29 -8.51 -5.65
C HIS A 10 4.94 -9.82 -6.35
N GLN A 11 5.94 -10.49 -6.89
CA GLN A 11 5.81 -11.76 -7.62
C GLN A 11 6.33 -12.97 -6.83
N SER A 12 7.08 -12.74 -5.76
CA SER A 12 7.58 -13.80 -4.87
C SER A 12 7.01 -13.66 -3.46
N ARG A 13 6.69 -14.80 -2.84
CA ARG A 13 6.23 -14.82 -1.45
C ARG A 13 7.27 -14.20 -0.53
N PHE A 14 6.80 -13.57 0.54
CA PHE A 14 7.64 -13.07 1.61
C PHE A 14 7.78 -14.15 2.69
N ASP A 15 9.00 -14.38 3.16
CA ASP A 15 9.26 -15.01 4.44
C ASP A 15 9.09 -13.99 5.59
N ALA A 16 9.32 -14.43 6.82
CA ALA A 16 9.14 -13.59 7.99
C ALA A 16 10.16 -12.44 8.05
N GLU A 17 11.40 -12.68 7.66
CA GLU A 17 12.46 -11.65 7.66
C GLU A 17 12.17 -10.56 6.62
N ARG A 18 11.83 -10.95 5.40
CA ARG A 18 11.46 -10.03 4.34
C ARG A 18 10.18 -9.26 4.66
N MET A 19 9.20 -9.92 5.30
CA MET A 19 7.99 -9.27 5.77
C MET A 19 8.30 -8.19 6.82
N HIS A 20 9.19 -8.53 7.77
CA HIS A 20 9.62 -7.60 8.81
C HIS A 20 10.32 -6.38 8.22
N SER A 21 11.36 -6.59 7.41
CA SER A 21 12.17 -5.51 6.83
C SER A 21 11.43 -4.64 5.81
N HIS A 22 10.39 -5.17 5.18
CA HIS A 22 9.69 -4.45 4.10
C HIS A 22 8.40 -3.76 4.55
N TYR A 23 7.68 -4.32 5.54
CA TYR A 23 6.37 -3.79 5.94
C TYR A 23 6.24 -3.50 7.43
N ILE A 24 6.91 -4.27 8.30
CA ILE A 24 6.74 -4.12 9.74
C ILE A 24 7.64 -3.03 10.29
N ALA A 25 8.92 -3.09 9.96
CA ALA A 25 9.93 -2.15 10.45
C ALA A 25 10.96 -1.78 9.37
N PRO A 26 10.55 -1.25 8.18
CA PRO A 26 11.51 -0.64 7.27
C PRO A 26 12.09 0.64 7.91
N PRO A 27 13.24 1.15 7.42
CA PRO A 27 13.88 2.34 7.98
C PRO A 27 13.00 3.58 8.05
N LEU A 28 12.03 3.72 7.13
CA LEU A 28 11.11 4.86 7.02
C LEU A 28 9.70 4.55 7.56
N ALA A 29 9.53 3.46 8.34
CA ALA A 29 8.24 3.05 8.88
C ALA A 29 7.60 4.14 9.74
N ILE A 30 6.31 4.40 9.50
CA ILE A 30 5.46 5.21 10.37
C ILE A 30 4.56 4.28 11.20
N SER A 31 3.90 3.32 10.56
CA SER A 31 3.02 2.36 11.24
C SER A 31 2.84 1.08 10.44
N CYS A 32 2.55 -0.01 11.15
CA CYS A 32 2.04 -1.25 10.55
C CYS A 32 0.96 -1.83 11.47
N PHE A 33 -0.30 -1.73 11.08
CA PHE A 33 -1.44 -2.26 11.82
C PHE A 33 -1.89 -3.60 11.24
N VAL A 34 -2.29 -4.52 12.10
CA VAL A 34 -2.81 -5.83 11.72
C VAL A 34 -4.24 -6.02 12.18
N ALA A 35 -5.07 -6.64 11.35
CA ALA A 35 -6.39 -7.13 11.72
C ALA A 35 -6.32 -8.61 12.08
N ARG A 36 -6.97 -9.02 13.18
CA ARG A 36 -6.98 -10.41 13.66
C ARG A 36 -8.40 -10.87 13.91
N ILE A 37 -8.68 -12.14 13.57
CA ILE A 37 -9.90 -12.87 13.96
C ILE A 37 -9.44 -14.21 14.56
N ASP A 38 -9.93 -14.57 15.72
CA ASP A 38 -9.61 -15.81 16.43
C ASP A 38 -8.08 -16.09 16.49
N GLY A 39 -7.33 -15.05 16.79
CA GLY A 39 -5.87 -15.13 16.90
C GLY A 39 -5.11 -15.13 15.57
N ARG A 40 -5.78 -15.25 14.42
CA ARG A 40 -5.15 -15.27 13.09
C ARG A 40 -5.11 -13.88 12.48
N ILE A 41 -3.98 -13.50 11.89
CA ILE A 41 -3.86 -12.28 11.11
C ILE A 41 -4.57 -12.49 9.77
N ILE A 42 -5.56 -11.65 9.49
CA ILE A 42 -6.38 -11.69 8.28
C ILE A 42 -6.13 -10.52 7.35
N GLY A 43 -5.37 -9.52 7.80
CA GLY A 43 -4.98 -8.37 6.99
C GLY A 43 -3.99 -7.49 7.73
N PHE A 44 -3.34 -6.61 6.98
CA PHE A 44 -2.48 -5.57 7.55
C PHE A 44 -2.47 -4.34 6.65
N GLN A 45 -2.07 -3.23 7.22
CA GLN A 45 -1.81 -1.99 6.51
C GLN A 45 -0.55 -1.36 7.05
N ALA A 46 0.40 -1.09 6.16
CA ALA A 46 1.67 -0.44 6.45
C ALA A 46 1.70 0.97 5.86
N LEU A 47 2.34 1.88 6.56
CA LEU A 47 2.60 3.24 6.14
C LEU A 47 4.08 3.55 6.41
N GLU A 48 4.77 4.07 5.40
CA GLU A 48 6.16 4.52 5.50
C GLU A 48 6.31 5.90 4.86
N ARG A 49 7.29 6.69 5.27
CA ARG A 49 7.63 7.94 4.58
C ARG A 49 8.12 7.65 3.18
N ALA A 50 7.88 8.59 2.28
CA ALA A 50 8.49 8.56 0.95
C ALA A 50 10.02 8.53 1.08
N ASP A 51 10.66 7.68 0.27
CA ASP A 51 12.11 7.53 0.29
C ASP A 51 12.77 8.76 -0.36
N PRO A 52 13.50 9.59 0.42
CA PRO A 52 14.19 10.77 -0.12
C PRO A 52 15.28 10.40 -1.14
N ASP A 53 15.82 9.18 -1.02
CA ASP A 53 16.87 8.67 -1.90
C ASP A 53 16.35 7.92 -3.12
N TRP A 54 15.03 7.83 -3.30
CA TRP A 54 14.41 7.20 -4.46
C TRP A 54 14.90 7.83 -5.76
N ARG A 55 15.44 7.01 -6.68
CA ARG A 55 15.99 7.43 -7.97
C ARG A 55 15.14 6.98 -9.17
N GLY A 56 14.09 6.22 -8.93
CA GLY A 56 13.18 5.73 -9.97
C GLY A 56 12.12 6.75 -10.37
N GLU A 57 11.30 6.36 -11.33
CA GLU A 57 10.11 7.13 -11.71
C GLU A 57 9.11 7.19 -10.52
N GLY A 58 8.31 8.24 -10.50
CA GLY A 58 7.31 8.46 -9.46
C GLY A 58 7.90 8.86 -8.10
N LYS A 59 9.06 9.55 -8.10
CA LYS A 59 9.59 10.13 -6.85
C LYS A 59 8.55 11.02 -6.20
N LEU A 60 8.30 10.79 -4.90
CA LEU A 60 7.37 11.55 -4.09
C LEU A 60 8.10 12.65 -3.29
N PRO A 61 7.40 13.71 -2.87
CA PRO A 61 7.92 14.66 -1.89
C PRO A 61 8.27 13.98 -0.55
N ASP A 62 9.27 14.48 0.15
CA ASP A 62 9.80 13.86 1.37
C ASP A 62 8.81 13.94 2.56
N ASP A 63 7.83 14.84 2.52
CA ASP A 63 6.76 15.01 3.49
C ASP A 63 5.51 14.15 3.20
N TRP A 64 5.56 13.31 2.15
CA TRP A 64 4.54 12.33 1.83
C TRP A 64 4.83 10.98 2.48
N ALA A 65 3.82 10.11 2.46
CA ALA A 65 3.95 8.71 2.86
C ALA A 65 3.36 7.78 1.81
N VAL A 66 3.84 6.53 1.81
CA VAL A 66 3.36 5.45 0.94
C VAL A 66 2.59 4.44 1.78
N ILE A 67 1.43 4.03 1.30
CA ILE A 67 0.56 3.06 1.97
C ILE A 67 0.50 1.73 1.23
N ALA A 68 0.52 0.63 1.98
CA ALA A 68 0.27 -0.70 1.46
C ALA A 68 -0.83 -1.39 2.28
N THR A 69 -1.85 -1.93 1.61
CA THR A 69 -3.00 -2.58 2.24
C THR A 69 -3.18 -3.99 1.72
N PHE A 70 -3.27 -4.95 2.63
CA PHE A 70 -3.52 -6.35 2.30
C PHE A 70 -4.59 -6.94 3.21
N VAL A 71 -5.68 -7.45 2.63
CA VAL A 71 -6.75 -8.17 3.32
C VAL A 71 -6.94 -9.52 2.65
N GLY A 72 -7.01 -10.58 3.45
CA GLY A 72 -7.22 -11.94 2.97
C GLY A 72 -8.53 -12.06 2.19
N GLU A 73 -8.53 -12.89 1.15
CA GLU A 73 -9.61 -12.98 0.17
C GLU A 73 -10.98 -13.28 0.81
N GLY A 74 -11.03 -14.22 1.73
CA GLY A 74 -12.25 -14.57 2.49
C GLY A 74 -12.72 -13.54 3.52
N HIS A 75 -12.01 -12.42 3.68
CA HIS A 75 -12.29 -11.39 4.69
C HIS A 75 -12.51 -10.00 4.07
N ARG A 76 -12.62 -9.93 2.74
CA ARG A 76 -12.94 -8.69 2.02
C ARG A 76 -14.41 -8.31 2.23
N GLY A 77 -14.72 -7.01 2.12
CA GLY A 77 -16.09 -6.51 2.30
C GLY A 77 -16.58 -6.42 3.75
N LEU A 78 -15.81 -6.87 4.73
CA LEU A 78 -16.15 -6.85 6.17
C LEU A 78 -15.73 -5.56 6.90
N GLY A 79 -15.37 -4.51 6.18
CA GLY A 79 -14.94 -3.24 6.79
C GLY A 79 -13.50 -3.24 7.34
N ILE A 80 -12.76 -4.34 7.24
CA ILE A 80 -11.41 -4.48 7.80
C ILE A 80 -10.46 -3.41 7.26
N GLY A 81 -10.43 -3.21 5.94
CA GLY A 81 -9.60 -2.19 5.32
C GLY A 81 -9.93 -0.77 5.79
N ARG A 82 -11.20 -0.46 6.02
CA ARG A 82 -11.65 0.83 6.59
C ARG A 82 -11.17 1.00 8.02
N GLY A 83 -11.27 -0.04 8.84
CA GLY A 83 -10.79 -0.01 10.23
C GLY A 83 -9.27 0.20 10.31
N LEU A 84 -8.51 -0.52 9.50
CA LEU A 84 -7.06 -0.33 9.39
C LEU A 84 -6.71 1.10 8.93
N PHE A 85 -7.43 1.61 7.93
CA PHE A 85 -7.18 2.95 7.39
C PHE A 85 -7.45 4.06 8.42
N ALA A 86 -8.46 3.93 9.26
CA ALA A 86 -8.72 4.90 10.34
C ALA A 86 -7.52 5.04 11.29
N LEU A 87 -6.89 3.92 11.67
CA LEU A 87 -5.69 3.91 12.51
C LEU A 87 -4.48 4.48 11.77
N THR A 88 -4.30 4.08 10.51
CA THR A 88 -3.20 4.58 9.66
C THR A 88 -3.30 6.09 9.45
N LEU A 89 -4.51 6.61 9.23
CA LEU A 89 -4.74 8.04 9.07
C LEU A 89 -4.39 8.84 10.33
N ALA A 90 -4.71 8.30 11.51
CA ALA A 90 -4.31 8.91 12.78
C ALA A 90 -2.77 8.91 12.95
N ALA A 91 -2.10 7.82 12.60
CA ALA A 91 -0.64 7.73 12.64
C ALA A 91 0.03 8.68 11.64
N ALA A 92 -0.51 8.81 10.42
CA ALA A 92 -0.02 9.74 9.42
C ALA A 92 -0.07 11.20 9.89
N ARG A 93 -1.20 11.59 10.48
CA ARG A 93 -1.36 12.94 11.07
C ARG A 93 -0.40 13.20 12.23
N ALA A 94 -0.23 12.22 13.12
CA ALA A 94 0.72 12.32 14.23
C ALA A 94 2.18 12.41 13.75
N ALA A 95 2.49 11.86 12.59
CA ALA A 95 3.79 11.94 11.93
C ALA A 95 3.93 13.18 11.02
N GLU A 96 2.95 14.10 11.02
CA GLU A 96 2.95 15.33 10.21
C GLU A 96 3.12 15.06 8.70
N VAL A 97 2.52 13.96 8.21
CA VAL A 97 2.48 13.64 6.78
C VAL A 97 1.48 14.56 6.09
N VAL A 98 1.87 15.14 4.97
CA VAL A 98 1.04 16.08 4.19
C VAL A 98 0.09 15.35 3.23
N ALA A 99 0.55 14.23 2.67
CA ALA A 99 -0.25 13.41 1.76
C ALA A 99 0.15 11.95 1.82
N ILE A 100 -0.81 11.06 1.56
CA ILE A 100 -0.54 9.62 1.44
C ILE A 100 -0.71 9.22 -0.02
N ASP A 101 0.32 8.57 -0.57
CA ASP A 101 0.33 7.95 -1.89
C ASP A 101 -0.08 6.48 -1.81
N ALA A 102 -0.94 6.08 -2.73
CA ALA A 102 -1.25 4.69 -3.05
C ALA A 102 -1.04 4.48 -4.55
N THR A 103 0.11 3.93 -4.92
CA THR A 103 0.41 3.57 -6.31
C THR A 103 -0.01 2.14 -6.58
N ILE A 104 -0.98 1.94 -7.47
CA ILE A 104 -1.70 0.69 -7.70
C ILE A 104 -1.53 0.27 -9.16
N ARG A 105 -1.35 -1.02 -9.42
CA ARG A 105 -1.41 -1.57 -10.79
C ARG A 105 -2.75 -1.21 -11.43
N ALA A 106 -2.75 -0.79 -12.69
CA ALA A 106 -3.96 -0.38 -13.41
C ALA A 106 -4.97 -1.53 -13.60
N ASP A 107 -4.50 -2.79 -13.60
CA ASP A 107 -5.35 -3.98 -13.66
C ASP A 107 -5.90 -4.45 -12.30
N ASN A 108 -5.51 -3.82 -11.19
CA ASN A 108 -6.00 -4.15 -9.86
C ASN A 108 -7.27 -3.33 -9.51
N ALA A 109 -8.39 -3.68 -10.12
CA ALA A 109 -9.68 -3.01 -9.90
C ALA A 109 -10.11 -2.97 -8.42
N LEU A 110 -9.79 -4.02 -7.65
CA LEU A 110 -10.09 -4.08 -6.21
C LEU A 110 -9.33 -3.03 -5.42
N GLY A 111 -8.04 -2.88 -5.67
CA GLY A 111 -7.20 -1.88 -5.03
C GLY A 111 -7.62 -0.46 -5.41
N LEU A 112 -7.86 -0.23 -6.70
CA LEU A 112 -8.34 1.05 -7.21
C LEU A 112 -9.66 1.47 -6.55
N GLY A 113 -10.62 0.55 -6.47
CA GLY A 113 -11.92 0.78 -5.84
C GLY A 113 -11.81 1.00 -4.32
N TYR A 114 -10.95 0.24 -3.64
CA TYR A 114 -10.72 0.39 -2.21
C TYR A 114 -10.19 1.80 -1.87
N TYR A 115 -9.12 2.25 -2.52
CA TYR A 115 -8.57 3.56 -2.24
C TYR A 115 -9.48 4.71 -2.64
N ALA A 116 -10.26 4.56 -3.72
CA ALA A 116 -11.30 5.54 -4.07
C ALA A 116 -12.36 5.66 -2.95
N GLN A 117 -12.81 4.54 -2.36
CA GLN A 117 -13.74 4.54 -1.23
C GLN A 117 -13.13 5.14 0.06
N MET A 118 -11.82 5.08 0.21
CA MET A 118 -11.10 5.72 1.34
C MET A 118 -10.87 7.22 1.12
N GLY A 119 -11.28 7.77 -0.01
CA GLY A 119 -11.17 9.20 -0.31
C GLY A 119 -9.94 9.60 -1.12
N PHE A 120 -9.17 8.63 -1.63
CA PHE A 120 -8.05 8.93 -2.52
C PHE A 120 -8.55 9.33 -3.91
N ALA A 121 -8.01 10.40 -4.46
CA ALA A 121 -8.24 10.83 -5.84
C ALA A 121 -7.11 10.37 -6.77
N ASP A 122 -7.41 10.22 -8.05
CA ASP A 122 -6.39 9.97 -9.07
C ASP A 122 -5.48 11.19 -9.19
N HIS A 123 -4.18 10.96 -9.17
CA HIS A 123 -3.17 12.01 -9.21
C HIS A 123 -2.30 11.95 -10.47
N ALA A 124 -1.80 10.76 -10.81
CA ALA A 124 -0.97 10.54 -11.99
C ALA A 124 -1.09 9.10 -12.49
N VAL A 125 -0.58 8.85 -13.68
CA VAL A 125 -0.37 7.52 -14.24
C VAL A 125 1.12 7.36 -14.55
N ILE A 126 1.73 6.30 -14.05
CA ILE A 126 3.09 5.89 -14.39
C ILE A 126 2.94 4.78 -15.41
N SER A 127 3.22 5.11 -16.67
CA SER A 127 2.98 4.20 -17.78
C SER A 127 4.13 3.21 -17.97
N ASP A 128 3.77 2.04 -18.48
CA ASP A 128 4.71 1.07 -19.03
C ASP A 128 5.77 0.58 -18.03
N VAL A 129 5.36 0.32 -16.77
CA VAL A 129 6.25 -0.14 -15.70
C VAL A 129 6.57 -1.63 -15.90
N PRO A 130 7.87 -2.01 -16.00
CA PRO A 130 8.24 -3.40 -16.19
C PRO A 130 7.98 -4.24 -14.94
N LEU A 131 7.42 -5.43 -15.12
CA LEU A 131 7.34 -6.49 -14.12
C LEU A 131 8.51 -7.47 -14.30
N ARG A 132 8.79 -8.29 -13.27
CA ARG A 132 9.90 -9.25 -13.30
C ARG A 132 9.78 -10.33 -14.38
N ASP A 133 8.57 -10.65 -14.81
CA ASP A 133 8.28 -11.61 -15.89
C ASP A 133 8.41 -11.01 -17.29
N GLY A 134 8.83 -9.75 -17.38
CA GLY A 134 8.98 -9.01 -18.64
C GLY A 134 7.71 -8.36 -19.16
N THR A 135 6.55 -8.61 -18.55
CA THR A 135 5.33 -7.88 -18.87
C THR A 135 5.44 -6.43 -18.40
N ARG A 136 4.70 -5.53 -19.04
CA ARG A 136 4.66 -4.12 -18.69
C ARG A 136 3.24 -3.72 -18.36
N ILE A 137 3.09 -2.87 -17.35
CA ILE A 137 1.77 -2.45 -16.90
C ILE A 137 1.80 -1.02 -16.37
N ASP A 138 0.73 -0.29 -16.62
CA ASP A 138 0.55 1.03 -16.03
C ASP A 138 0.25 0.92 -14.53
N ARG A 139 0.65 1.95 -13.79
CA ARG A 139 0.26 2.16 -12.40
C ARG A 139 -0.51 3.46 -12.26
N VAL A 140 -1.61 3.41 -11.55
CA VAL A 140 -2.38 4.59 -11.17
C VAL A 140 -1.91 5.04 -9.80
N GLN A 141 -1.43 6.27 -9.74
CA GLN A 141 -1.09 6.95 -8.50
C GLN A 141 -2.35 7.62 -7.95
N LYS A 142 -2.77 7.22 -6.76
CA LYS A 142 -3.88 7.86 -6.03
C LYS A 142 -3.35 8.53 -4.78
N VAL A 143 -3.89 9.71 -4.47
CA VAL A 143 -3.41 10.53 -3.35
C VAL A 143 -4.57 10.99 -2.49
N ILE A 144 -4.36 11.00 -1.17
CA ILE A 144 -5.21 11.72 -0.21
C ILE A 144 -4.37 12.75 0.52
N TRP A 145 -4.85 13.98 0.57
CA TRP A 145 -4.26 15.08 1.32
C TRP A 145 -4.79 15.11 2.76
N LEU A 146 -3.95 15.39 3.74
CA LEU A 146 -4.27 15.32 5.18
C LEU A 146 -4.52 16.68 5.81
#